data_ac5255c41c4c9da612ae4ab1cdd0ede6
#
_entry.id   ac5255c41c4c9da612ae4ab1cdd0ede6
#
_cell.length_a   1.000
_cell.length_b   1.000
_cell.length_c   1.000
_cell.angle_alpha   90.00
_cell.angle_beta   90.00
_cell.angle_gamma   90.00
#
_symmetry.space_group_name_H-M   'P 1'
#
loop_
_entity.id
_entity.type
_entity.pdbx_description
1 polymer ?
#
loop_
_entity_poly.entity_id
_entity_poly.type
_entity_poly.pdbx_seq_one_letter_code
_entity_poly.pdbx_strand_id
1 'polypeptide(L)'
;MMNVFSPKALHDLWKYCCGVIPMLYLCSCASVALDQSKPHQLTKHFTEWPKASVEKLFGTFMESKSFQSSKTLDGKIRYDREGSNWDHFRYGSFLEPTAWIRVSSRVSSDPKNNISTLHIEISVVTERISSLEEEHPPRPQHIEAVE
;
A
#
# COMPACT_ATOMS: atom_id res chain seq x y z
N MET A 1 -38.43 -42.91 29.06
CA MET A 1 -37.52 -43.75 28.26
C MET A 1 -36.39 -42.89 27.79
N MET A 2 -35.22 -42.97 28.46
CA MET A 2 -34.02 -42.22 28.09
C MET A 2 -33.19 -43.04 27.11
N ASN A 3 -33.03 -42.56 25.86
CA ASN A 3 -32.14 -43.18 24.89
C ASN A 3 -30.69 -42.90 25.27
N VAL A 4 -30.01 -43.94 25.73
CA VAL A 4 -28.55 -43.90 26.03
C VAL A 4 -27.80 -43.93 24.70
N PHE A 5 -27.17 -42.82 24.34
CA PHE A 5 -26.25 -42.76 23.19
C PHE A 5 -25.06 -43.70 23.43
N SER A 6 -24.85 -44.63 22.50
CA SER A 6 -23.74 -45.57 22.54
C SER A 6 -22.40 -44.85 22.44
N PRO A 7 -21.41 -45.17 23.27
CA PRO A 7 -20.08 -44.53 23.24
C PRO A 7 -19.31 -44.74 21.92
N LYS A 8 -19.68 -45.70 21.10
CA LYS A 8 -19.11 -45.90 19.76
C LYS A 8 -19.46 -44.77 18.77
N ALA A 9 -20.68 -44.25 18.85
CA ALA A 9 -21.11 -43.15 17.96
C ALA A 9 -20.33 -41.87 18.20
N LEU A 10 -19.90 -41.59 19.42
CA LEU A 10 -19.11 -40.41 19.79
C LEU A 10 -17.67 -40.51 19.28
N HIS A 11 -17.09 -41.73 19.28
CA HIS A 11 -15.70 -41.95 18.83
C HIS A 11 -15.58 -41.85 17.30
N ASP A 12 -16.60 -42.23 16.57
CA ASP A 12 -16.58 -42.13 15.10
C ASP A 12 -16.81 -40.69 14.65
N LEU A 13 -17.63 -39.90 15.38
CA LEU A 13 -17.83 -38.48 15.13
C LEU A 13 -16.52 -37.69 15.27
N TRP A 14 -15.66 -38.04 16.24
CA TRP A 14 -14.37 -37.39 16.45
C TRP A 14 -13.39 -37.63 15.29
N LYS A 15 -13.40 -38.84 14.70
CA LYS A 15 -12.52 -39.13 13.54
C LYS A 15 -12.87 -38.28 12.32
N TYR A 16 -14.15 -38.00 12.11
CA TYR A 16 -14.60 -37.14 11.00
C TYR A 16 -14.33 -35.65 11.27
N CYS A 17 -14.50 -35.18 12.50
CA CYS A 17 -14.21 -33.79 12.85
C CYS A 17 -12.69 -33.46 12.81
N CYS A 18 -11.81 -34.36 13.23
CA CYS A 18 -10.36 -34.10 13.20
C CYS A 18 -9.74 -34.18 11.79
N GLY A 19 -10.40 -34.84 10.83
CA GLY A 19 -9.90 -34.91 9.44
C GLY A 19 -10.33 -33.75 8.55
N VAL A 20 -11.49 -33.17 8.80
CA VAL A 20 -12.07 -32.13 7.91
C VAL A 20 -11.71 -30.70 8.36
N ILE A 21 -11.60 -30.47 9.68
CA ILE A 21 -11.30 -29.14 10.21
C ILE A 21 -9.91 -28.63 9.79
N PRO A 22 -8.80 -29.40 9.83
CA PRO A 22 -7.51 -28.89 9.37
C PRO A 22 -7.44 -28.65 7.86
N MET A 23 -8.26 -29.35 7.05
CA MET A 23 -8.30 -29.14 5.60
C MET A 23 -9.02 -27.85 5.21
N LEU A 24 -10.04 -27.45 5.97
CA LEU A 24 -10.73 -26.15 5.78
C LEU A 24 -9.87 -24.96 6.22
N TYR A 25 -9.02 -25.14 7.23
CA TYR A 25 -8.08 -24.09 7.64
C TYR A 25 -6.93 -23.89 6.63
N LEU A 26 -6.51 -24.93 5.93
CA LEU A 26 -5.48 -24.82 4.88
C LEU A 26 -6.01 -24.18 3.59
N CYS A 27 -7.31 -24.29 3.30
CA CYS A 27 -7.93 -23.62 2.15
C CYS A 27 -8.18 -22.12 2.39
N SER A 28 -8.24 -21.66 3.63
CA SER A 28 -8.45 -20.25 3.97
C SER A 28 -7.16 -19.40 3.92
N CYS A 29 -6.00 -20.02 3.77
CA CYS A 29 -4.71 -19.33 3.62
C CYS A 29 -4.25 -19.18 2.17
N ALA A 30 -5.10 -19.42 1.18
CA ALA A 30 -4.95 -18.84 -0.14
C ALA A 30 -5.30 -17.34 -0.07
N SER A 31 -4.64 -16.61 0.82
CA SER A 31 -4.54 -15.17 0.69
C SER A 31 -3.97 -14.94 -0.70
N VAL A 32 -4.78 -14.30 -1.55
CA VAL A 32 -4.34 -13.69 -2.78
C VAL A 32 -3.03 -13.00 -2.43
N ALA A 33 -1.92 -13.57 -2.84
CA ALA A 33 -0.65 -12.87 -2.84
C ALA A 33 -0.83 -11.74 -3.83
N LEU A 34 -1.40 -10.61 -3.36
CA LEU A 34 -1.28 -9.34 -4.03
C LEU A 34 0.21 -9.21 -4.31
N ASP A 35 0.54 -9.05 -5.57
CA ASP A 35 1.90 -8.80 -6.03
C ASP A 35 2.40 -7.54 -5.29
N GLN A 36 2.97 -7.76 -4.09
CA GLN A 36 3.36 -6.72 -3.14
C GLN A 36 4.63 -6.00 -3.57
N SER A 37 5.13 -6.28 -4.78
CA SER A 37 6.36 -5.69 -5.31
C SER A 37 6.14 -4.36 -6.04
N LYS A 38 4.88 -3.94 -6.25
CA LYS A 38 4.58 -2.73 -7.07
C LYS A 38 4.15 -1.56 -6.20
N PRO A 39 4.54 -0.33 -6.59
CA PRO A 39 4.03 0.87 -5.97
C PRO A 39 2.50 0.94 -6.14
N HIS A 40 1.82 1.48 -5.14
CA HIS A 40 0.38 1.69 -5.22
C HIS A 40 0.08 2.89 -6.13
N GLN A 41 -0.83 2.71 -7.09
CA GLN A 41 -1.16 3.74 -8.07
C GLN A 41 -2.58 4.24 -7.87
N LEU A 42 -2.73 5.57 -7.83
CA LEU A 42 -4.00 6.27 -7.77
C LEU A 42 -4.12 7.21 -8.96
N THR A 43 -5.34 7.39 -9.45
CA THR A 43 -5.64 8.32 -10.54
C THR A 43 -6.89 9.11 -10.18
N LYS A 44 -6.79 10.46 -10.24
CA LYS A 44 -7.92 11.36 -10.01
C LYS A 44 -8.13 12.30 -11.21
N HIS A 45 -9.37 12.49 -11.61
CA HIS A 45 -9.75 13.36 -12.71
C HIS A 45 -10.37 14.65 -12.19
N PHE A 46 -9.96 15.79 -12.77
CA PHE A 46 -10.45 17.13 -12.44
C PHE A 46 -11.02 17.77 -13.71
N THR A 47 -12.33 17.93 -13.75
CA THR A 47 -13.01 18.59 -14.85
C THR A 47 -12.91 20.10 -14.67
N GLU A 48 -12.60 20.85 -15.75
CA GLU A 48 -12.50 22.31 -15.77
C GLU A 48 -11.34 22.91 -14.92
N TRP A 49 -10.42 22.07 -14.45
CA TRP A 49 -9.28 22.53 -13.68
C TRP A 49 -8.02 22.56 -14.54
N PRO A 50 -7.35 23.73 -14.68
CA PRO A 50 -6.06 23.80 -15.37
C PRO A 50 -5.02 22.93 -14.67
N LYS A 51 -4.13 22.32 -15.45
CA LYS A 51 -3.01 21.48 -14.95
C LYS A 51 -2.25 22.15 -13.81
N ALA A 52 -1.88 23.45 -13.98
CA ALA A 52 -1.12 24.18 -12.97
C ALA A 52 -1.87 24.34 -11.64
N SER A 53 -3.21 24.45 -11.68
CA SER A 53 -4.04 24.54 -10.47
C SER A 53 -4.09 23.22 -9.73
N VAL A 54 -4.18 22.10 -10.45
CA VAL A 54 -4.16 20.75 -9.86
C VAL A 54 -2.79 20.48 -9.23
N GLU A 55 -1.70 20.80 -9.93
CA GLU A 55 -0.32 20.67 -9.40
C GLU A 55 -0.12 21.48 -8.12
N LYS A 56 -0.57 22.74 -8.13
CA LYS A 56 -0.46 23.62 -6.96
C LYS A 56 -1.29 23.12 -5.79
N LEU A 57 -2.54 22.70 -6.03
CA LEU A 57 -3.42 22.17 -4.99
C LEU A 57 -2.80 20.94 -4.35
N PHE A 58 -2.35 19.98 -5.17
CA PHE A 58 -1.74 18.76 -4.68
C PHE A 58 -0.42 19.04 -3.93
N GLY A 59 0.41 19.96 -4.43
CA GLY A 59 1.63 20.39 -3.74
C GLY A 59 1.34 20.95 -2.35
N THR A 60 0.39 21.90 -2.24
CA THR A 60 -0.01 22.48 -0.95
C THR A 60 -0.57 21.41 0.00
N PHE A 61 -1.35 20.45 -0.51
CA PHE A 61 -1.84 19.32 0.28
C PHE A 61 -0.68 18.48 0.82
N MET A 62 0.29 18.11 0.00
CA MET A 62 1.44 17.30 0.42
C MET A 62 2.32 18.04 1.44
N GLU A 63 2.56 19.33 1.24
CA GLU A 63 3.26 20.18 2.20
C GLU A 63 2.55 20.23 3.56
N SER A 64 1.22 20.34 3.56
CA SER A 64 0.41 20.30 4.79
C SER A 64 0.54 19.00 5.57
N LYS A 65 0.92 17.91 4.88
CA LYS A 65 1.19 16.58 5.46
C LYS A 65 2.68 16.37 5.78
N SER A 66 3.48 17.44 5.77
CA SER A 66 4.93 17.44 6.07
C SER A 66 5.79 16.68 5.06
N PHE A 67 5.33 16.57 3.81
CA PHE A 67 6.18 16.06 2.73
C PHE A 67 7.06 17.16 2.16
N GLN A 68 8.30 16.80 1.82
CA GLN A 68 9.25 17.68 1.12
C GLN A 68 9.19 17.39 -0.38
N SER A 69 9.04 18.42 -1.20
CA SER A 69 8.93 18.27 -2.65
C SER A 69 10.29 18.37 -3.34
N SER A 70 10.49 17.57 -4.38
CA SER A 70 11.61 17.67 -5.32
C SER A 70 11.13 17.40 -6.74
N LYS A 71 11.78 18.01 -7.74
CA LYS A 71 11.48 17.73 -9.15
C LYS A 71 12.43 16.67 -9.68
N THR A 72 11.88 15.67 -10.35
CA THR A 72 12.67 14.63 -11.02
C THR A 72 12.96 15.00 -12.47
N LEU A 73 13.97 14.39 -13.06
CA LEU A 73 14.39 14.66 -14.46
C LEU A 73 13.34 14.28 -15.50
N ASP A 74 12.46 13.34 -15.19
CA ASP A 74 11.35 12.89 -16.03
C ASP A 74 10.08 13.77 -15.94
N GLY A 75 10.17 14.90 -15.19
CA GLY A 75 9.10 15.87 -15.04
C GLY A 75 8.00 15.44 -14.06
N LYS A 76 8.20 14.40 -13.27
CA LYS A 76 7.37 14.08 -12.10
C LYS A 76 7.76 14.99 -10.94
N ILE A 77 6.81 15.23 -10.03
CA ILE A 77 7.10 15.85 -8.74
C ILE A 77 7.13 14.74 -7.70
N ARG A 78 8.21 14.64 -6.98
CA ARG A 78 8.43 13.67 -5.92
C ARG A 78 8.26 14.37 -4.57
N TYR A 79 7.54 13.72 -3.68
CA TYR A 79 7.32 14.14 -2.31
C TYR A 79 7.81 13.05 -1.38
N ASP A 80 8.77 13.35 -0.54
CA ASP A 80 9.36 12.42 0.41
C ASP A 80 9.05 12.88 1.83
N ARG A 81 8.69 11.94 2.70
CA ARG A 81 8.52 12.14 4.13
C ARG A 81 9.12 10.98 4.88
N GLU A 82 9.82 11.28 5.96
CA GLU A 82 10.34 10.23 6.85
C GLU A 82 9.21 9.36 7.38
N GLY A 83 9.43 8.05 7.37
CA GLY A 83 8.49 7.07 7.87
C GLY A 83 8.37 7.11 9.39
N SER A 84 7.36 6.45 9.92
CA SER A 84 7.19 6.26 11.35
C SER A 84 8.22 5.25 11.90
N ASN A 85 8.38 5.17 13.23
CA ASN A 85 9.22 4.16 13.87
C ASN A 85 8.83 2.73 13.44
N TRP A 86 7.55 2.47 13.15
CA TRP A 86 7.07 1.20 12.62
C TRP A 86 7.53 0.95 11.18
N ASP A 87 7.66 1.99 10.36
CA ASP A 87 8.16 1.87 9.00
C ASP A 87 9.66 1.56 9.03
N HIS A 88 10.41 2.22 9.89
CA HIS A 88 11.82 1.92 10.13
C HIS A 88 12.03 0.49 10.60
N PHE A 89 11.20 0.01 11.53
CA PHE A 89 11.29 -1.36 12.03
C PHE A 89 10.94 -2.41 10.95
N ARG A 90 9.93 -2.13 10.11
CA ARG A 90 9.45 -3.09 9.13
C ARG A 90 10.29 -3.15 7.85
N TYR A 91 10.70 -2.01 7.35
CA TYR A 91 11.38 -1.88 6.06
C TYR A 91 12.87 -1.58 6.19
N GLY A 92 13.26 -0.93 7.27
CA GLY A 92 14.67 -0.67 7.58
C GLY A 92 15.41 -1.94 7.99
N SER A 93 16.73 -1.92 7.85
CA SER A 93 17.61 -2.92 8.43
C SER A 93 18.18 -2.41 9.76
N PHE A 94 18.79 -3.30 10.55
CA PHE A 94 19.50 -2.89 11.77
C PHE A 94 20.64 -1.88 11.49
N LEU A 95 21.21 -1.93 10.28
CA LEU A 95 22.30 -1.06 9.84
C LEU A 95 21.80 0.21 9.14
N GLU A 96 20.58 0.18 8.60
CA GLU A 96 19.98 1.26 7.82
C GLU A 96 18.51 1.43 8.23
N PRO A 97 18.27 2.09 9.36
CA PRO A 97 16.90 2.13 9.92
C PRO A 97 15.98 3.12 9.20
N THR A 98 16.48 3.94 8.28
CA THR A 98 15.69 5.02 7.68
C THR A 98 14.82 4.52 6.55
N ALA A 99 13.50 4.63 6.73
CA ALA A 99 12.51 4.39 5.69
C ALA A 99 11.80 5.71 5.36
N TRP A 100 11.56 5.95 4.08
CA TRP A 100 10.89 7.14 3.57
C TRP A 100 9.60 6.76 2.88
N ILE A 101 8.55 7.51 3.12
CA ILE A 101 7.31 7.41 2.32
C ILE A 101 7.49 8.34 1.13
N ARG A 102 7.50 7.75 -0.06
CA ARG A 102 7.65 8.46 -1.33
C ARG A 102 6.34 8.50 -2.08
N VAL A 103 5.96 9.68 -2.50
CA VAL A 103 4.80 9.91 -3.36
C VAL A 103 5.30 10.60 -4.63
N SER A 104 5.18 9.96 -5.77
CA SER A 104 5.49 10.54 -7.08
C SER A 104 4.20 10.96 -7.75
N SER A 105 4.12 12.17 -8.24
CA SER A 105 2.94 12.66 -8.94
C SER A 105 3.25 13.23 -10.31
N ARG A 106 2.29 13.06 -11.22
CA ARG A 106 2.31 13.66 -12.55
C ARG A 106 0.91 14.11 -12.95
N VAL A 107 0.78 15.34 -13.42
CA VAL A 107 -0.48 15.82 -13.97
C VAL A 107 -0.39 15.85 -15.50
N SER A 108 -1.30 15.16 -16.15
CA SER A 108 -1.56 15.26 -17.59
C SER A 108 -2.82 16.09 -17.83
N SER A 109 -2.92 16.77 -18.97
CA SER A 109 -4.12 17.50 -19.37
C SER A 109 -4.61 17.03 -20.73
N ASP A 110 -5.92 16.86 -20.85
CA ASP A 110 -6.60 16.65 -22.11
C ASP A 110 -7.33 17.96 -22.50
N PRO A 111 -6.76 18.75 -23.41
CA PRO A 111 -7.36 20.04 -23.78
C PRO A 111 -8.69 19.90 -24.53
N LYS A 112 -8.94 18.72 -25.16
CA LYS A 112 -10.19 18.49 -25.91
C LYS A 112 -11.38 18.34 -24.98
N ASN A 113 -11.17 17.65 -23.86
CA ASN A 113 -12.23 17.37 -22.89
C ASN A 113 -12.17 18.30 -21.66
N ASN A 114 -11.22 19.24 -21.62
CA ASN A 114 -10.99 20.12 -20.48
C ASN A 114 -10.83 19.36 -19.14
N ILE A 115 -10.10 18.23 -19.22
CA ILE A 115 -9.85 17.35 -18.07
C ILE A 115 -8.36 17.36 -17.74
N SER A 116 -8.04 17.58 -16.48
CA SER A 116 -6.71 17.33 -15.92
C SER A 116 -6.73 16.03 -15.12
N THR A 117 -5.75 15.18 -15.36
CA THR A 117 -5.62 13.88 -14.67
C THR A 117 -4.37 13.86 -13.84
N LEU A 118 -4.53 13.67 -12.52
CA LEU A 118 -3.47 13.51 -11.56
C LEU A 118 -3.19 12.01 -11.38
N HIS A 119 -1.98 11.59 -11.71
CA HIS A 119 -1.46 10.26 -11.47
C HIS A 119 -0.56 10.32 -10.24
N ILE A 120 -0.76 9.41 -9.30
CA ILE A 120 -0.03 9.32 -8.04
C ILE A 120 0.51 7.90 -7.91
N GLU A 121 1.79 7.78 -7.57
CA GLU A 121 2.45 6.52 -7.21
C GLU A 121 2.96 6.64 -5.79
N ILE A 122 2.63 5.68 -4.94
CA ILE A 122 3.03 5.66 -3.53
C ILE A 122 3.91 4.44 -3.29
N SER A 123 5.07 4.65 -2.70
CA SER A 123 6.01 3.58 -2.30
C SER A 123 6.65 3.91 -0.94
N VAL A 124 7.22 2.90 -0.32
CA VAL A 124 8.14 3.08 0.81
C VAL A 124 9.54 2.80 0.30
N VAL A 125 10.47 3.71 0.56
CA VAL A 125 11.84 3.63 0.05
C VAL A 125 12.80 3.51 1.24
N THR A 126 13.72 2.57 1.14
CA THR A 126 14.85 2.45 2.05
C THR A 126 16.14 2.73 1.30
N GLU A 127 17.01 3.50 1.89
CA GLU A 127 18.34 3.78 1.34
C GLU A 127 19.31 2.70 1.84
N ARG A 128 20.04 2.06 0.92
CA ARG A 128 21.09 1.09 1.25
C ARG A 128 22.47 1.78 1.29
N ILE A 129 23.41 1.21 2.05
CA ILE A 129 24.80 1.66 2.18
C ILE A 129 25.48 1.90 0.80
N SER A 130 25.01 1.19 -0.23
CA SER A 130 25.50 1.31 -1.61
C SER A 130 24.89 2.47 -2.42
N SER A 131 24.14 3.38 -1.78
CA SER A 131 23.35 4.44 -2.46
C SER A 131 22.27 3.90 -3.40
N LEU A 132 21.92 2.62 -3.31
CA LEU A 132 20.82 2.02 -4.05
C LEU A 132 19.55 2.15 -3.21
N GLU A 133 18.56 2.82 -3.76
CA GLU A 133 17.22 2.87 -3.17
C GLU A 133 16.51 1.53 -3.44
N GLU A 134 15.86 0.98 -2.43
CA GLU A 134 14.97 -0.16 -2.57
C GLU A 134 13.53 0.28 -2.33
N GLU A 135 12.66 0.03 -3.31
CA GLU A 135 11.25 0.38 -3.20
C GLU A 135 10.44 -0.80 -2.66
N HIS A 136 9.58 -0.49 -1.71
CA HIS A 136 8.66 -1.43 -1.09
C HIS A 136 7.20 -0.97 -1.28
N PRO A 137 6.22 -1.88 -1.29
CA PRO A 137 4.82 -1.52 -1.36
C PRO A 137 4.39 -0.74 -0.11
N PRO A 138 3.52 0.27 -0.27
CA PRO A 138 3.01 1.05 0.85
C PRO A 138 2.01 0.21 1.66
N ARG A 139 1.84 0.56 2.93
CA ARG A 139 0.76 0.03 3.77
C ARG A 139 -0.52 0.86 3.57
N PRO A 140 -1.70 0.32 3.92
CA PRO A 140 -2.97 1.03 3.82
C PRO A 140 -2.93 2.43 4.44
N GLN A 141 -2.31 2.59 5.60
CA GLN A 141 -2.17 3.89 6.28
C GLN A 141 -1.36 4.93 5.48
N HIS A 142 -0.44 4.50 4.61
CA HIS A 142 0.32 5.41 3.75
C HIS A 142 -0.56 5.88 2.58
N ILE A 143 -1.46 5.04 2.11
CA ILE A 143 -2.42 5.34 1.06
C ILE A 143 -3.46 6.32 1.58
N GLU A 144 -4.07 6.03 2.73
CA GLU A 144 -5.06 6.90 3.41
C GLU A 144 -4.50 8.31 3.71
N ALA A 145 -3.20 8.43 3.93
CA ALA A 145 -2.57 9.73 4.18
C ALA A 145 -2.53 10.63 2.93
N VAL A 146 -2.72 10.06 1.73
CA VAL A 146 -2.60 10.74 0.43
C VAL A 146 -3.97 10.85 -0.28
N GLU A 147 -4.94 10.04 0.08
CA GLU A 147 -6.31 10.11 -0.43
C GLU A 147 -7.10 11.30 0.13
#